data_bfc6073da62e56f3a8fd1a25d01e3170
#
_entry.id   bfc6073da62e56f3a8fd1a25d01e3170
#
_cell.length_a   1.000
_cell.length_b   1.000
_cell.length_c   1.000
_cell.angle_alpha   90.00
_cell.angle_beta   90.00
_cell.angle_gamma   90.00
#
_symmetry.space_group_name_H-M   'P 1'
#
loop_
_entity.id
_entity.type
_entity.pdbx_description
1 polymer ?
#
loop_
_entity_poly.entity_id
_entity_poly.type
_entity_poly.pdbx_seq_one_letter_code
_entity_poly.pdbx_strand_id
1 'polypeptide(L)'
;MKRVLITVLFIFVFKIVTYIPIPLLETSTIDNAMKNGGFLTFLNSFSGNALGNYSIAALGISPYITASIVVQMLQMDIVPAFKRWGDEGEAGRAKLNQWTRYITIALAFIQALMILFGLSANAENIVKYGIGIPKVVAILFMAIMITAGSAFVMWLADLITRFGIGNGSSIIITAGIVTSLPSAASALWQQKVTEAKGTYDYVVFGLVVFLYIAILVGVVYMEKAIRKIPTQYANRQGKTDSHIPVKLNTAGVMPVIFASTLMSIPATIMGFANVDKETTAGFWLDQIFTYTNPLGFAIYMFLVFIFSFFYTFLTVKPDDIADDLQKSNAFIPGIKPGEETQNYISRVLFKVTVLGATYLAILAAIPIITSIIFKLPANVTIGGTSLLIIVGVAIETAKQLETEASEKEYKGFM
;
A
#
# COMPACT_ATOMS: atom_id res chain seq x y z
N MET A 1 25.62 -7.30 -0.17
CA MET A 1 26.14 -5.96 -0.40
C MET A 1 25.73 -5.36 -1.75
N LYS A 2 26.07 -5.96 -2.93
CA LYS A 2 25.69 -5.36 -4.26
C LYS A 2 24.19 -5.08 -4.42
N ARG A 3 23.31 -6.01 -4.03
CA ARG A 3 21.83 -5.81 -4.14
C ARG A 3 21.31 -4.66 -3.27
N VAL A 4 21.83 -4.51 -2.04
CA VAL A 4 21.49 -3.38 -1.16
C VAL A 4 21.87 -2.05 -1.82
N LEU A 5 23.07 -1.97 -2.35
CA LEU A 5 23.57 -0.75 -3.01
C LEU A 5 22.74 -0.40 -4.25
N ILE A 6 22.33 -1.39 -5.04
CA ILE A 6 21.44 -1.21 -6.19
C ILE A 6 20.06 -0.69 -5.74
N THR A 7 19.50 -1.24 -4.67
CA THR A 7 18.21 -0.78 -4.12
C THR A 7 18.30 0.69 -3.68
N VAL A 8 19.35 1.05 -2.94
CA VAL A 8 19.58 2.44 -2.49
C VAL A 8 19.74 3.37 -3.69
N LEU A 9 20.49 2.96 -4.72
CA LEU A 9 20.66 3.74 -5.94
C LEU A 9 19.33 4.03 -6.63
N PHE A 10 18.47 3.01 -6.78
CA PHE A 10 17.16 3.19 -7.43
C PHE A 10 16.21 4.04 -6.58
N ILE A 11 16.25 3.95 -5.24
CA ILE A 11 15.52 4.85 -4.36
C ILE A 11 16.00 6.29 -4.55
N PHE A 12 17.30 6.51 -4.69
CA PHE A 12 17.85 7.83 -4.95
C PHE A 12 17.40 8.39 -6.31
N VAL A 13 17.40 7.56 -7.37
CA VAL A 13 16.86 7.95 -8.69
C VAL A 13 15.36 8.29 -8.58
N PHE A 14 14.57 7.46 -7.88
CA PHE A 14 13.17 7.77 -7.61
C PHE A 14 13.01 9.14 -6.96
N LYS A 15 13.84 9.44 -5.95
CA LYS A 15 13.78 10.73 -5.25
C LYS A 15 14.14 11.91 -6.17
N ILE A 16 15.11 11.78 -7.06
CA ILE A 16 15.42 12.81 -8.06
C ILE A 16 14.19 13.08 -8.95
N VAL A 17 13.53 12.03 -9.42
CA VAL A 17 12.36 12.18 -10.29
C VAL A 17 11.21 12.90 -9.60
N THR A 18 11.06 12.77 -8.27
CA THR A 18 10.04 13.52 -7.51
C THR A 18 10.27 15.03 -7.45
N TYR A 19 11.40 15.53 -7.93
CA TYR A 19 11.71 16.98 -8.03
C TYR A 19 11.67 17.52 -9.46
N ILE A 20 11.47 16.67 -10.49
CA ILE A 20 11.38 17.14 -11.88
C ILE A 20 9.98 17.74 -12.08
N PRO A 21 9.84 19.05 -12.26
CA PRO A 21 8.53 19.70 -12.31
C PRO A 21 7.80 19.39 -13.63
N ILE A 22 6.48 19.36 -13.56
CA ILE A 22 5.60 19.25 -14.72
C ILE A 22 5.70 20.58 -15.50
N PRO A 23 6.04 20.55 -16.78
CA PRO A 23 6.05 21.75 -17.59
C PRO A 23 4.63 22.30 -17.76
N LEU A 24 4.51 23.62 -17.94
CA LEU A 24 3.24 24.34 -18.15
C LEU A 24 2.32 24.48 -16.93
N LEU A 25 2.57 23.82 -15.82
CA LEU A 25 1.71 23.83 -14.64
C LEU A 25 1.96 25.09 -13.80
N GLU A 26 0.86 25.74 -13.38
CA GLU A 26 0.91 26.86 -12.42
C GLU A 26 0.91 26.33 -10.99
N THR A 27 1.93 26.73 -10.21
CA THR A 27 2.18 26.16 -8.86
C THR A 27 1.14 26.56 -7.82
N SER A 28 0.61 27.76 -7.90
CA SER A 28 -0.39 28.29 -6.94
C SER A 28 -1.69 27.47 -6.86
N THR A 29 -2.03 26.77 -7.93
CA THR A 29 -3.26 25.99 -8.06
C THR A 29 -3.25 24.73 -7.18
N ILE A 30 -2.11 24.04 -7.13
CA ILE A 30 -1.98 22.79 -6.35
C ILE A 30 -1.87 23.10 -4.85
N ASP A 31 -1.19 24.16 -4.45
CA ASP A 31 -1.09 24.56 -3.04
C ASP A 31 -2.46 24.78 -2.42
N ASN A 32 -3.37 25.44 -3.14
CA ASN A 32 -4.74 25.65 -2.68
C ASN A 32 -5.55 24.35 -2.62
N ALA A 33 -5.39 23.47 -3.60
CA ALA A 33 -6.07 22.18 -3.61
C ALA A 33 -5.59 21.24 -2.48
N MET A 34 -4.29 21.28 -2.14
CA MET A 34 -3.73 20.46 -1.06
C MET A 34 -4.13 20.96 0.34
N LYS A 35 -4.38 22.26 0.54
CA LYS A 35 -4.88 22.83 1.81
C LYS A 35 -6.24 22.27 2.21
N ASN A 36 -7.06 21.90 1.23
CA ASN A 36 -8.39 21.33 1.47
C ASN A 36 -8.34 19.85 1.94
N GLY A 37 -7.16 19.23 2.01
CA GLY A 37 -6.98 17.87 2.48
C GLY A 37 -7.51 16.79 1.53
N GLY A 38 -7.75 15.59 2.05
CA GLY A 38 -8.39 14.51 1.32
C GLY A 38 -7.43 13.68 0.46
N PHE A 39 -7.92 13.23 -0.71
CA PHE A 39 -7.21 12.27 -1.58
C PHE A 39 -5.87 12.79 -2.12
N LEU A 40 -5.78 14.07 -2.46
CA LEU A 40 -4.53 14.65 -2.97
C LEU A 40 -3.41 14.58 -1.93
N THR A 41 -3.73 14.80 -0.66
CA THR A 41 -2.79 14.67 0.44
C THR A 41 -2.36 13.20 0.62
N PHE A 42 -3.28 12.26 0.46
CA PHE A 42 -2.97 10.81 0.48
C PHE A 42 -2.03 10.43 -0.67
N LEU A 43 -2.35 10.79 -1.92
CA LEU A 43 -1.48 10.57 -3.06
C LEU A 43 -0.09 11.19 -2.87
N ASN A 44 -0.04 12.41 -2.34
CA ASN A 44 1.21 13.12 -2.08
C ASN A 44 2.11 12.37 -1.09
N SER A 45 1.53 11.79 -0.04
CA SER A 45 2.28 11.00 0.94
C SER A 45 2.87 9.72 0.33
N PHE A 46 2.11 9.02 -0.53
CA PHE A 46 2.57 7.79 -1.20
C PHE A 46 3.52 8.06 -2.36
N SER A 47 3.43 9.21 -3.00
CA SER A 47 4.34 9.62 -4.08
C SER A 47 5.65 10.26 -3.56
N GLY A 48 5.82 10.36 -2.23
CA GLY A 48 7.00 10.98 -1.63
C GLY A 48 7.10 12.50 -1.80
N ASN A 49 5.96 13.18 -1.64
CA ASN A 49 5.76 14.60 -1.89
C ASN A 49 5.90 15.03 -3.37
N ALA A 50 5.83 14.08 -4.31
CA ALA A 50 5.97 14.40 -5.73
C ALA A 50 4.84 15.30 -6.25
N LEU A 51 3.61 15.13 -5.75
CA LEU A 51 2.49 16.00 -6.11
C LEU A 51 2.69 17.43 -5.57
N GLY A 52 3.12 17.56 -4.30
CA GLY A 52 3.45 18.85 -3.70
C GLY A 52 4.63 19.56 -4.34
N ASN A 53 5.56 18.81 -4.93
CA ASN A 53 6.67 19.33 -5.70
C ASN A 53 6.33 19.57 -7.19
N TYR A 54 5.06 19.45 -7.58
CA TYR A 54 4.60 19.61 -8.97
C TYR A 54 5.32 18.69 -9.98
N SER A 55 5.68 17.49 -9.53
CA SER A 55 6.56 16.60 -10.27
C SER A 55 5.80 15.76 -11.31
N ILE A 56 6.53 15.35 -12.37
CA ILE A 56 6.05 14.35 -13.33
C ILE A 56 5.68 13.02 -12.66
N ALA A 57 6.28 12.69 -11.51
CA ALA A 57 5.95 11.52 -10.70
C ALA A 57 4.78 11.76 -9.73
N ALA A 58 3.91 12.74 -9.96
CA ALA A 58 2.83 13.15 -9.05
C ALA A 58 1.91 12.00 -8.61
N LEU A 59 1.59 11.06 -9.52
CA LEU A 59 0.81 9.85 -9.21
C LEU A 59 1.65 8.77 -8.48
N GLY A 60 2.98 8.86 -8.53
CA GLY A 60 3.86 7.84 -7.95
C GLY A 60 3.58 6.45 -8.48
N ILE A 61 3.55 5.46 -7.57
CA ILE A 61 3.28 4.06 -7.88
C ILE A 61 1.79 3.67 -7.70
N SER A 62 0.91 4.62 -7.29
CA SER A 62 -0.50 4.36 -7.00
C SER A 62 -1.26 3.67 -8.14
N PRO A 63 -1.15 4.08 -9.42
CA PRO A 63 -1.83 3.40 -10.53
C PRO A 63 -1.41 1.92 -10.68
N TYR A 64 -0.13 1.62 -10.41
CA TYR A 64 0.38 0.25 -10.45
C TYR A 64 -0.23 -0.62 -9.34
N ILE A 65 -0.37 -0.08 -8.13
CA ILE A 65 -1.02 -0.79 -7.02
C ILE A 65 -2.45 -1.13 -7.39
N THR A 66 -3.21 -0.14 -7.89
CA THR A 66 -4.60 -0.35 -8.33
C THR A 66 -4.71 -1.40 -9.44
N ALA A 67 -3.83 -1.33 -10.44
CA ALA A 67 -3.78 -2.31 -11.53
C ALA A 67 -3.45 -3.72 -11.02
N SER A 68 -2.50 -3.84 -10.10
CA SER A 68 -2.11 -5.11 -9.48
C SER A 68 -3.28 -5.74 -8.72
N ILE A 69 -4.05 -4.94 -7.98
CA ILE A 69 -5.27 -5.38 -7.28
C ILE A 69 -6.29 -5.92 -8.29
N VAL A 70 -6.57 -5.15 -9.34
CA VAL A 70 -7.53 -5.55 -10.37
C VAL A 70 -7.12 -6.87 -11.02
N VAL A 71 -5.86 -7.03 -11.39
CA VAL A 71 -5.34 -8.27 -11.99
C VAL A 71 -5.44 -9.44 -11.01
N GLN A 72 -5.10 -9.25 -9.73
CA GLN A 72 -5.23 -10.29 -8.71
C GLN A 72 -6.69 -10.70 -8.49
N MET A 73 -7.62 -9.75 -8.50
CA MET A 73 -9.06 -10.06 -8.42
C MET A 73 -9.55 -10.83 -9.66
N LEU A 74 -9.07 -10.47 -10.86
CA LEU A 74 -9.43 -11.18 -12.09
C LEU A 74 -8.91 -12.63 -12.13
N GLN A 75 -7.84 -12.94 -11.40
CA GLN A 75 -7.33 -14.31 -11.24
C GLN A 75 -8.25 -15.21 -10.40
N MET A 76 -9.15 -14.65 -9.58
CA MET A 76 -10.03 -15.39 -8.68
C MET A 76 -11.33 -15.79 -9.37
N ASP A 77 -11.25 -16.69 -10.34
CA ASP A 77 -12.40 -17.27 -11.06
C ASP A 77 -13.33 -16.28 -11.80
N ILE A 78 -12.99 -14.96 -11.81
CA ILE A 78 -13.79 -13.96 -12.53
C ILE A 78 -13.54 -14.10 -14.04
N VAL A 79 -12.27 -14.25 -14.44
CA VAL A 79 -11.88 -14.41 -15.84
C VAL A 79 -11.06 -15.69 -16.00
N PRO A 80 -11.59 -16.73 -16.69
CA PRO A 80 -10.92 -18.01 -16.83
C PRO A 80 -9.52 -17.97 -17.44
N ALA A 81 -9.24 -16.96 -18.30
CA ALA A 81 -7.92 -16.77 -18.90
C ALA A 81 -6.87 -16.36 -17.85
N PHE A 82 -7.22 -15.43 -16.95
CA PHE A 82 -6.32 -14.96 -15.90
C PHE A 82 -6.06 -16.05 -14.85
N LYS A 83 -7.06 -16.88 -14.54
CA LYS A 83 -6.89 -18.04 -13.66
C LYS A 83 -5.89 -19.03 -14.27
N ARG A 84 -6.09 -19.43 -15.54
CA ARG A 84 -5.15 -20.34 -16.24
C ARG A 84 -3.72 -19.83 -16.22
N TRP A 85 -3.52 -18.53 -16.47
CA TRP A 85 -2.18 -17.93 -16.39
C TRP A 85 -1.62 -17.95 -14.95
N GLY A 86 -2.45 -17.82 -13.92
CA GLY A 86 -2.03 -18.00 -12.53
C GLY A 86 -1.49 -19.39 -12.25
N ASP A 87 -2.07 -20.42 -12.87
CA ASP A 87 -1.69 -21.84 -12.68
C ASP A 87 -0.55 -22.29 -13.61
N GLU A 88 -0.24 -21.54 -14.70
CA GLU A 88 0.86 -21.84 -15.65
C GLU A 88 2.28 -21.61 -15.09
N GLY A 89 2.44 -21.23 -13.80
CA GLY A 89 3.73 -20.99 -13.18
C GLY A 89 4.44 -19.71 -13.66
N GLU A 90 5.76 -19.77 -13.93
CA GLU A 90 6.54 -18.56 -14.28
C GLU A 90 6.13 -17.91 -15.60
N ALA A 91 5.80 -18.72 -16.62
CA ALA A 91 5.38 -18.21 -17.92
C ALA A 91 4.04 -17.45 -17.82
N GLY A 92 3.11 -17.96 -17.04
CA GLY A 92 1.83 -17.30 -16.79
C GLY A 92 1.98 -16.03 -15.95
N ARG A 93 2.83 -16.04 -14.93
CA ARG A 93 3.16 -14.85 -14.13
C ARG A 93 3.77 -13.73 -14.99
N ALA A 94 4.58 -14.05 -15.98
CA ALA A 94 5.12 -13.07 -16.91
C ALA A 94 4.00 -12.38 -17.72
N LYS A 95 3.01 -13.14 -18.20
CA LYS A 95 1.83 -12.60 -18.89
C LYS A 95 0.98 -11.70 -17.96
N LEU A 96 0.73 -12.13 -16.74
CA LEU A 96 -0.01 -11.35 -15.74
C LEU A 96 0.70 -10.02 -15.43
N ASN A 97 2.01 -10.04 -15.23
CA ASN A 97 2.81 -8.84 -15.04
C ASN A 97 2.74 -7.89 -16.25
N GLN A 98 2.71 -8.43 -17.46
CA GLN A 98 2.56 -7.62 -18.67
C GLN A 98 1.18 -6.93 -18.74
N TRP A 99 0.10 -7.64 -18.43
CA TRP A 99 -1.23 -7.07 -18.33
C TRP A 99 -1.34 -6.03 -17.23
N THR A 100 -0.75 -6.28 -16.08
CA THR A 100 -0.67 -5.28 -14.99
C THR A 100 -0.04 -3.98 -15.47
N ARG A 101 1.03 -4.03 -16.27
CA ARG A 101 1.67 -2.83 -16.84
C ARG A 101 0.74 -2.08 -17.81
N TYR A 102 0.03 -2.78 -18.70
CA TYR A 102 -0.90 -2.14 -19.62
C TYR A 102 -2.04 -1.44 -18.89
N ILE A 103 -2.64 -2.13 -17.90
CA ILE A 103 -3.69 -1.56 -17.06
C ILE A 103 -3.15 -0.37 -16.25
N THR A 104 -1.92 -0.45 -15.74
CA THR A 104 -1.26 0.65 -15.01
C THR A 104 -1.18 1.91 -15.88
N ILE A 105 -0.72 1.80 -17.12
CA ILE A 105 -0.57 2.96 -18.01
C ILE A 105 -1.94 3.56 -18.32
N ALA A 106 -2.94 2.72 -18.61
CA ALA A 106 -4.31 3.20 -18.88
C ALA A 106 -4.91 3.91 -17.65
N LEU A 107 -4.78 3.32 -16.46
CA LEU A 107 -5.27 3.92 -15.21
C LEU A 107 -4.50 5.20 -14.86
N ALA A 108 -3.18 5.22 -15.04
CA ALA A 108 -2.36 6.41 -14.80
C ALA A 108 -2.81 7.58 -15.69
N PHE A 109 -3.10 7.32 -16.96
CA PHE A 109 -3.58 8.34 -17.90
C PHE A 109 -4.95 8.88 -17.48
N ILE A 110 -5.89 8.00 -17.15
CA ILE A 110 -7.22 8.37 -16.66
C ILE A 110 -7.12 9.20 -15.38
N GLN A 111 -6.33 8.75 -14.41
CA GLN A 111 -6.14 9.46 -13.13
C GLN A 111 -5.45 10.82 -13.32
N ALA A 112 -4.44 10.89 -14.21
CA ALA A 112 -3.80 12.16 -14.57
C ALA A 112 -4.79 13.16 -15.18
N LEU A 113 -5.61 12.72 -16.12
CA LEU A 113 -6.66 13.54 -16.70
C LEU A 113 -7.66 14.02 -15.62
N MET A 114 -8.14 13.12 -14.76
CA MET A 114 -9.07 13.48 -13.70
C MET A 114 -8.49 14.57 -12.79
N ILE A 115 -7.23 14.40 -12.32
CA ILE A 115 -6.57 15.39 -11.46
C ILE A 115 -6.45 16.74 -12.17
N LEU A 116 -5.98 16.76 -13.41
CA LEU A 116 -5.76 18.00 -14.15
C LEU A 116 -7.07 18.70 -14.52
N PHE A 117 -8.12 17.96 -14.92
CA PHE A 117 -9.44 18.54 -15.16
C PHE A 117 -10.07 19.07 -13.87
N GLY A 118 -9.97 18.35 -12.77
CA GLY A 118 -10.48 18.78 -11.49
C GLY A 118 -9.78 20.03 -10.95
N LEU A 119 -8.45 20.09 -11.08
CA LEU A 119 -7.69 21.32 -10.77
C LEU A 119 -8.10 22.47 -11.70
N SER A 120 -8.35 22.18 -12.97
CA SER A 120 -8.77 23.15 -13.99
C SER A 120 -10.17 23.72 -13.75
N ALA A 121 -11.05 22.97 -13.11
CA ALA A 121 -12.39 23.43 -12.74
C ALA A 121 -12.38 24.36 -11.52
N ASN A 122 -11.41 24.17 -10.62
CA ASN A 122 -11.29 24.95 -9.38
C ASN A 122 -10.33 26.15 -9.48
N ALA A 123 -9.63 26.32 -10.60
CA ALA A 123 -8.69 27.42 -10.81
C ALA A 123 -8.81 28.00 -12.24
N GLU A 124 -8.93 29.32 -12.29
CA GLU A 124 -9.02 30.02 -13.58
C GLU A 124 -7.80 29.80 -14.48
N ASN A 125 -6.61 29.60 -13.89
CA ASN A 125 -5.34 29.48 -14.61
C ASN A 125 -4.50 28.30 -14.15
N ILE A 126 -4.72 27.14 -14.75
CA ILE A 126 -3.87 25.95 -14.52
C ILE A 126 -2.59 25.96 -15.37
N VAL A 127 -2.63 26.67 -16.49
CA VAL A 127 -1.54 26.79 -17.45
C VAL A 127 -0.83 28.11 -17.26
N LYS A 128 0.50 28.11 -17.19
CA LYS A 128 1.30 29.33 -17.15
C LYS A 128 0.92 30.30 -18.25
N TYR A 129 0.65 31.56 -17.87
CA TYR A 129 0.31 32.63 -18.80
C TYR A 129 1.39 32.80 -19.87
N GLY A 130 0.96 33.03 -21.13
CA GLY A 130 1.83 33.48 -22.22
C GLY A 130 2.25 32.45 -23.27
N ILE A 131 1.78 31.18 -23.20
CA ILE A 131 2.24 30.15 -24.13
C ILE A 131 1.33 29.98 -25.37
N GLY A 132 0.17 30.67 -25.43
CA GLY A 132 -0.72 30.63 -26.62
C GLY A 132 -1.29 29.26 -27.00
N ILE A 133 -1.12 28.24 -26.17
CA ILE A 133 -1.59 26.86 -26.43
C ILE A 133 -3.04 26.73 -25.89
N PRO A 134 -3.96 26.09 -26.62
CA PRO A 134 -5.28 25.79 -26.13
C PRO A 134 -5.23 24.99 -24.82
N LYS A 135 -6.06 25.38 -23.80
CA LYS A 135 -6.08 24.77 -22.45
C LYS A 135 -6.19 23.23 -22.51
N VAL A 136 -7.00 22.70 -23.42
CA VAL A 136 -7.19 21.24 -23.57
C VAL A 136 -5.91 20.54 -24.01
N VAL A 137 -5.17 21.14 -24.96
CA VAL A 137 -3.91 20.57 -25.47
C VAL A 137 -2.85 20.58 -24.38
N ALA A 138 -2.77 21.65 -23.59
CA ALA A 138 -1.85 21.73 -22.45
C ALA A 138 -2.18 20.68 -21.38
N ILE A 139 -3.45 20.45 -21.06
CA ILE A 139 -3.89 19.41 -20.10
C ILE A 139 -3.53 18.02 -20.63
N LEU A 140 -3.78 17.72 -21.90
CA LEU A 140 -3.40 16.43 -22.49
C LEU A 140 -1.89 16.20 -22.46
N PHE A 141 -1.11 17.23 -22.78
CA PHE A 141 0.35 17.15 -22.70
C PHE A 141 0.83 16.87 -21.27
N MET A 142 0.32 17.61 -20.28
CA MET A 142 0.64 17.38 -18.87
C MET A 142 0.21 15.99 -18.41
N ALA A 143 -0.96 15.48 -18.83
CA ALA A 143 -1.43 14.14 -18.52
C ALA A 143 -0.48 13.05 -19.07
N ILE A 144 0.00 13.21 -20.29
CA ILE A 144 1.00 12.30 -20.87
C ILE A 144 2.30 12.33 -20.08
N MET A 145 2.76 13.51 -19.65
CA MET A 145 3.98 13.65 -18.86
C MET A 145 3.86 12.97 -17.50
N ILE A 146 2.74 13.14 -16.80
CA ILE A 146 2.45 12.47 -15.53
C ILE A 146 2.37 10.95 -15.72
N THR A 147 1.73 10.49 -16.78
CA THR A 147 1.64 9.06 -17.12
C THR A 147 3.03 8.46 -17.39
N ALA A 148 3.86 9.16 -18.14
CA ALA A 148 5.24 8.76 -18.40
C ALA A 148 6.07 8.68 -17.10
N GLY A 149 5.90 9.65 -16.20
CA GLY A 149 6.53 9.63 -14.87
C GLY A 149 6.09 8.43 -14.03
N SER A 150 4.79 8.12 -13.99
CA SER A 150 4.27 6.94 -13.30
C SER A 150 4.77 5.63 -13.92
N ALA A 151 4.82 5.53 -15.25
CA ALA A 151 5.39 4.38 -15.95
C ALA A 151 6.88 4.20 -15.64
N PHE A 152 7.64 5.29 -15.52
CA PHE A 152 9.04 5.26 -15.12
C PHE A 152 9.21 4.77 -13.67
N VAL A 153 8.37 5.23 -12.73
CA VAL A 153 8.38 4.75 -11.35
C VAL A 153 8.04 3.27 -11.27
N MET A 154 7.06 2.78 -12.05
CA MET A 154 6.75 1.36 -12.18
C MET A 154 7.95 0.57 -12.70
N TRP A 155 8.65 1.06 -13.72
CA TRP A 155 9.86 0.42 -14.25
C TRP A 155 10.98 0.36 -13.21
N LEU A 156 11.18 1.42 -12.41
CA LEU A 156 12.12 1.40 -11.29
C LEU A 156 11.75 0.33 -10.25
N ALA A 157 10.46 0.19 -9.92
CA ALA A 157 9.97 -0.86 -9.03
C ALA A 157 10.32 -2.26 -9.54
N ASP A 158 10.10 -2.50 -10.83
CA ASP A 158 10.48 -3.76 -11.47
C ASP A 158 11.99 -4.03 -11.42
N LEU A 159 12.82 -3.01 -11.61
CA LEU A 159 14.28 -3.12 -11.50
C LEU A 159 14.72 -3.45 -10.07
N ILE A 160 14.11 -2.82 -9.06
CA ILE A 160 14.39 -3.15 -7.65
C ILE A 160 14.01 -4.60 -7.36
N THR A 161 12.86 -5.06 -7.83
CA THR A 161 12.42 -6.46 -7.63
C THR A 161 13.36 -7.46 -8.28
N ARG A 162 13.93 -7.14 -9.47
CA ARG A 162 14.82 -8.05 -10.20
C ARG A 162 16.26 -8.05 -9.69
N PHE A 163 16.81 -6.88 -9.40
CA PHE A 163 18.24 -6.68 -9.12
C PHE A 163 18.53 -6.26 -7.69
N GLY A 164 17.53 -5.76 -7.00
CA GLY A 164 17.61 -5.28 -5.62
C GLY A 164 17.22 -6.33 -4.60
N ILE A 165 16.67 -5.88 -3.49
CA ILE A 165 16.18 -6.68 -2.37
C ILE A 165 14.70 -6.34 -2.18
N GLY A 166 13.90 -7.34 -1.85
CA GLY A 166 12.49 -7.16 -1.54
C GLY A 166 11.60 -6.91 -2.76
N ASN A 167 10.35 -6.60 -2.46
CA ASN A 167 9.37 -6.20 -3.48
C ASN A 167 9.57 -4.71 -3.82
N GLY A 168 9.96 -4.40 -5.06
CA GLY A 168 10.28 -3.04 -5.48
C GLY A 168 9.12 -2.05 -5.33
N SER A 169 7.87 -2.48 -5.54
CA SER A 169 6.71 -1.62 -5.32
C SER A 169 6.57 -1.23 -3.85
N SER A 170 6.69 -2.18 -2.94
CA SER A 170 6.63 -1.94 -1.49
C SER A 170 7.77 -1.04 -1.02
N ILE A 171 8.98 -1.20 -1.58
CA ILE A 171 10.14 -0.37 -1.25
C ILE A 171 9.94 1.08 -1.73
N ILE A 172 9.42 1.29 -2.95
CA ILE A 172 9.14 2.64 -3.45
C ILE A 172 8.06 3.33 -2.62
N ILE A 173 6.98 2.61 -2.25
CA ILE A 173 5.96 3.13 -1.35
C ILE A 173 6.59 3.57 -0.02
N THR A 174 7.39 2.69 0.58
CA THR A 174 8.06 2.96 1.85
C THR A 174 9.00 4.16 1.73
N ALA A 175 9.79 4.25 0.66
CA ALA A 175 10.65 5.40 0.39
C ALA A 175 9.85 6.70 0.25
N GLY A 176 8.71 6.66 -0.44
CA GLY A 176 7.77 7.78 -0.55
C GLY A 176 7.27 8.23 0.83
N ILE A 177 6.77 7.28 1.61
CA ILE A 177 6.24 7.56 2.95
C ILE A 177 7.32 8.12 3.88
N VAL A 178 8.50 7.52 3.93
CA VAL A 178 9.62 7.99 4.76
C VAL A 178 9.99 9.43 4.44
N THR A 179 9.94 9.83 3.17
CA THR A 179 10.20 11.22 2.77
C THR A 179 9.07 12.19 3.11
N SER A 180 7.85 11.72 3.35
CA SER A 180 6.73 12.54 3.80
C SER A 180 6.64 12.67 5.34
N LEU A 181 7.26 11.78 6.12
CA LEU A 181 7.24 11.84 7.59
C LEU A 181 7.74 13.15 8.19
N PRO A 182 8.85 13.77 7.71
CA PRO A 182 9.30 15.04 8.26
C PRO A 182 8.28 16.18 8.09
N SER A 183 7.55 16.20 6.97
CA SER A 183 6.49 17.20 6.74
C SER A 183 5.28 16.98 7.65
N ALA A 184 4.91 15.73 7.91
CA ALA A 184 3.87 15.40 8.86
C ALA A 184 4.27 15.77 10.31
N ALA A 185 5.51 15.47 10.69
CA ALA A 185 6.04 15.83 12.01
C ALA A 185 6.11 17.36 12.20
N SER A 186 6.56 18.11 11.18
CA SER A 186 6.60 19.57 11.24
C SER A 186 5.21 20.19 11.32
N ALA A 187 4.21 19.64 10.61
CA ALA A 187 2.83 20.10 10.68
C ALA A 187 2.23 19.87 12.08
N LEU A 188 2.49 18.70 12.69
CA LEU A 188 2.05 18.42 14.06
C LEU A 188 2.73 19.37 15.08
N TRP A 189 4.04 19.60 14.92
CA TRP A 189 4.79 20.53 15.76
C TRP A 189 4.23 21.96 15.65
N GLN A 190 4.05 22.45 14.43
CA GLN A 190 3.51 23.79 14.18
C GLN A 190 2.13 23.98 14.83
N GLN A 191 1.20 23.03 14.61
CA GLN A 191 -0.17 23.15 15.10
C GLN A 191 -0.28 23.02 16.64
N LYS A 192 0.53 22.13 17.26
CA LYS A 192 0.37 21.74 18.67
C LYS A 192 1.44 22.29 19.60
N VAL A 193 2.53 22.84 19.08
CA VAL A 193 3.63 23.42 19.88
C VAL A 193 3.82 24.89 19.57
N THR A 194 3.94 25.28 18.29
CA THR A 194 4.19 26.68 17.90
C THR A 194 2.96 27.54 17.99
N GLU A 195 1.79 27.01 17.56
CA GLU A 195 0.48 27.70 17.60
C GLU A 195 -0.36 27.27 18.83
N ALA A 196 0.27 26.67 19.84
CA ALA A 196 -0.39 26.17 21.03
C ALA A 196 -1.16 27.28 21.76
N LYS A 197 -2.47 27.04 22.00
CA LYS A 197 -3.33 27.97 22.71
C LYS A 197 -3.39 27.70 24.21
N GLY A 198 -2.74 26.66 24.70
CA GLY A 198 -2.70 26.28 26.11
C GLY A 198 -1.98 24.98 26.39
N THR A 199 -1.86 24.62 27.68
CA THR A 199 -1.21 23.39 28.17
C THR A 199 -1.80 22.11 27.54
N TYR A 200 -3.09 22.14 27.16
CA TYR A 200 -3.78 21.03 26.54
C TYR A 200 -3.11 20.59 25.21
N ASP A 201 -2.66 21.52 24.39
CA ASP A 201 -2.05 21.21 23.10
C ASP A 201 -0.72 20.46 23.25
N TYR A 202 0.09 20.79 24.26
CA TYR A 202 1.33 20.07 24.59
C TYR A 202 1.06 18.64 25.06
N VAL A 203 0.01 18.44 25.88
CA VAL A 203 -0.41 17.11 26.31
C VAL A 203 -0.87 16.27 25.13
N VAL A 204 -1.65 16.85 24.19
CA VAL A 204 -2.10 16.18 22.97
C VAL A 204 -0.90 15.81 22.09
N PHE A 205 0.09 16.70 21.94
CA PHE A 205 1.32 16.40 21.20
C PHE A 205 2.04 15.16 21.80
N GLY A 206 2.27 15.16 23.11
CA GLY A 206 2.92 14.04 23.79
C GLY A 206 2.13 12.72 23.65
N LEU A 207 0.80 12.78 23.75
CA LEU A 207 -0.07 11.62 23.61
C LEU A 207 -0.04 11.06 22.17
N VAL A 208 -0.08 11.90 21.15
CA VAL A 208 -0.01 11.48 19.75
C VAL A 208 1.33 10.81 19.45
N VAL A 209 2.44 11.38 19.90
CA VAL A 209 3.78 10.79 19.74
C VAL A 209 3.86 9.44 20.46
N PHE A 210 3.34 9.35 21.69
CA PHE A 210 3.30 8.09 22.44
C PHE A 210 2.46 7.02 21.71
N LEU A 211 1.29 7.38 21.18
CA LEU A 211 0.44 6.47 20.41
C LEU A 211 1.15 5.95 19.16
N TYR A 212 1.88 6.80 18.43
CA TYR A 212 2.60 6.37 17.24
C TYR A 212 3.75 5.42 17.57
N ILE A 213 4.47 5.65 18.68
CA ILE A 213 5.48 4.71 19.16
C ILE A 213 4.83 3.39 19.59
N ALA A 214 3.69 3.44 20.28
CA ALA A 214 2.95 2.24 20.67
C ALA A 214 2.47 1.42 19.46
N ILE A 215 1.96 2.09 18.41
CA ILE A 215 1.61 1.45 17.13
C ILE A 215 2.84 0.75 16.55
N LEU A 216 3.98 1.44 16.46
CA LEU A 216 5.22 0.89 15.90
C LEU A 216 5.65 -0.38 16.65
N VAL A 217 5.67 -0.35 17.97
CA VAL A 217 6.02 -1.51 18.79
C VAL A 217 5.01 -2.64 18.61
N GLY A 218 3.70 -2.32 18.57
CA GLY A 218 2.64 -3.29 18.35
C GLY A 218 2.78 -4.00 17.00
N VAL A 219 3.08 -3.25 15.94
CA VAL A 219 3.30 -3.80 14.59
C VAL A 219 4.49 -4.77 14.57
N VAL A 220 5.62 -4.37 15.14
CA VAL A 220 6.82 -5.23 15.21
C VAL A 220 6.53 -6.52 15.96
N TYR A 221 5.79 -6.44 17.07
CA TYR A 221 5.43 -7.62 17.85
C TYR A 221 4.55 -8.59 17.07
N MET A 222 3.53 -8.08 16.40
CA MET A 222 2.57 -8.91 15.66
C MET A 222 3.14 -9.48 14.36
N GLU A 223 3.99 -8.73 13.65
CA GLU A 223 4.66 -9.23 12.44
C GLU A 223 5.65 -10.38 12.72
N LYS A 224 6.17 -10.45 13.96
CA LYS A 224 7.00 -11.56 14.42
C LYS A 224 6.20 -12.76 14.94
N ALA A 225 4.92 -12.57 15.21
CA ALA A 225 4.08 -13.62 15.78
C ALA A 225 3.77 -14.70 14.73
N ILE A 226 4.19 -15.94 15.04
CA ILE A 226 3.99 -17.14 14.19
C ILE A 226 3.29 -18.24 14.98
N ARG A 227 2.29 -18.87 14.36
CA ARG A 227 1.71 -20.12 14.83
C ARG A 227 2.46 -21.29 14.22
N LYS A 228 3.05 -22.14 15.04
CA LYS A 228 3.76 -23.35 14.60
C LYS A 228 2.78 -24.51 14.54
N ILE A 229 2.63 -25.14 13.37
CA ILE A 229 1.84 -26.37 13.18
C ILE A 229 2.87 -27.52 13.16
N PRO A 230 2.84 -28.46 14.12
CA PRO A 230 3.81 -29.56 14.16
C PRO A 230 3.59 -30.50 12.98
N THR A 231 4.68 -30.91 12.36
CA THR A 231 4.72 -31.89 11.24
C THR A 231 5.72 -32.99 11.53
N GLN A 232 5.44 -34.21 11.08
CA GLN A 232 6.32 -35.35 11.19
C GLN A 232 6.60 -35.95 9.81
N TYR A 233 7.85 -36.36 9.58
CA TYR A 233 8.28 -37.05 8.37
C TYR A 233 8.33 -38.53 8.62
N ALA A 234 7.73 -39.35 7.75
CA ALA A 234 7.68 -40.81 7.86
C ALA A 234 9.08 -41.45 7.79
N ASN A 235 10.04 -40.86 7.09
CA ASN A 235 11.37 -41.41 6.83
C ASN A 235 12.48 -40.98 7.80
N ARG A 236 12.20 -40.14 8.80
CA ARG A 236 13.22 -39.71 9.78
C ARG A 236 12.92 -40.31 11.15
N GLN A 237 13.72 -41.29 11.53
CA GLN A 237 13.80 -41.81 12.91
C GLN A 237 14.56 -40.78 13.77
N GLY A 238 13.86 -39.84 14.33
CA GLY A 238 14.39 -38.85 15.26
C GLY A 238 13.33 -37.76 15.54
N LYS A 239 13.27 -37.26 16.77
CA LYS A 239 12.46 -36.07 17.13
C LYS A 239 13.02 -34.84 16.42
N THR A 240 12.71 -34.69 15.13
CA THR A 240 12.96 -33.43 14.45
C THR A 240 11.71 -32.59 14.68
N ASP A 241 11.82 -31.53 15.45
CA ASP A 241 10.76 -30.52 15.66
C ASP A 241 10.51 -29.74 14.35
N SER A 242 9.99 -30.47 13.35
CA SER A 242 9.58 -29.87 12.09
C SER A 242 8.20 -29.25 12.28
N HIS A 243 8.03 -28.02 11.81
CA HIS A 243 6.78 -27.30 11.92
C HIS A 243 6.56 -26.40 10.70
N ILE A 244 5.29 -26.22 10.33
CA ILE A 244 4.91 -25.22 9.35
C ILE A 244 4.67 -23.90 10.10
N PRO A 245 5.44 -22.84 9.80
CA PRO A 245 5.23 -21.53 10.41
C PRO A 245 4.11 -20.79 9.68
N VAL A 246 2.97 -20.57 10.34
CA VAL A 246 1.89 -19.72 9.84
C VAL A 246 2.00 -18.36 10.53
N LYS A 247 2.25 -17.30 9.77
CA LYS A 247 2.29 -15.93 10.32
C LYS A 247 0.91 -15.53 10.84
N LEU A 248 0.85 -14.79 11.94
CA LEU A 248 -0.42 -14.28 12.47
C LEU A 248 -1.02 -13.23 11.52
N ASN A 249 -0.18 -12.36 10.96
CA ASN A 249 -0.52 -11.43 9.88
C ASN A 249 0.03 -11.97 8.55
N THR A 250 -0.64 -12.96 7.96
CA THR A 250 -0.25 -13.54 6.66
C THR A 250 -0.51 -12.58 5.51
N ALA A 251 -1.56 -11.76 5.62
CA ALA A 251 -1.91 -10.76 4.61
C ALA A 251 -0.96 -9.56 4.58
N GLY A 252 -0.13 -9.36 5.62
CA GLY A 252 0.75 -8.21 5.72
C GLY A 252 -0.01 -6.88 5.78
N VAL A 253 0.52 -5.87 5.13
CA VAL A 253 -0.07 -4.51 5.07
C VAL A 253 -0.96 -4.28 3.85
N MET A 254 -1.00 -5.24 2.90
CA MET A 254 -1.72 -5.11 1.64
C MET A 254 -3.22 -4.82 1.82
N PRO A 255 -3.95 -5.44 2.77
CA PRO A 255 -5.38 -5.15 2.98
C PRO A 255 -5.67 -3.68 3.28
N VAL A 256 -4.79 -3.02 4.05
CA VAL A 256 -4.93 -1.61 4.41
C VAL A 256 -4.72 -0.72 3.18
N ILE A 257 -3.71 -1.05 2.35
CA ILE A 257 -3.44 -0.33 1.10
C ILE A 257 -4.63 -0.49 0.13
N PHE A 258 -5.18 -1.69 0.01
CA PHE A 258 -6.31 -1.98 -0.88
C PHE A 258 -7.58 -1.25 -0.44
N ALA A 259 -7.91 -1.32 0.84
CA ALA A 259 -9.07 -0.63 1.39
C ALA A 259 -8.96 0.89 1.19
N SER A 260 -7.79 1.49 1.47
CA SER A 260 -7.57 2.92 1.29
C SER A 260 -7.61 3.34 -0.19
N THR A 261 -7.05 2.53 -1.10
CA THR A 261 -7.09 2.80 -2.53
C THR A 261 -8.52 2.72 -3.07
N LEU A 262 -9.29 1.70 -2.68
CA LEU A 262 -10.67 1.53 -3.11
C LEU A 262 -11.57 2.69 -2.63
N MET A 263 -11.39 3.14 -1.40
CA MET A 263 -12.13 4.30 -0.85
C MET A 263 -11.71 5.62 -1.51
N SER A 264 -10.45 5.75 -1.90
CA SER A 264 -9.91 6.99 -2.44
C SER A 264 -10.34 7.28 -3.89
N ILE A 265 -10.61 6.25 -4.71
CA ILE A 265 -11.03 6.42 -6.11
C ILE A 265 -12.35 7.20 -6.23
N PRO A 266 -13.47 6.78 -5.58
CA PRO A 266 -14.71 7.54 -5.65
C PRO A 266 -14.62 8.92 -4.98
N ALA A 267 -13.88 9.03 -3.87
CA ALA A 267 -13.62 10.31 -3.21
C ALA A 267 -12.92 11.31 -4.14
N THR A 268 -12.00 10.81 -4.98
CA THR A 268 -11.33 11.61 -6.02
C THR A 268 -12.31 12.09 -7.08
N ILE A 269 -13.12 11.18 -7.62
CA ILE A 269 -14.11 11.49 -8.65
C ILE A 269 -15.06 12.57 -8.14
N MET A 270 -15.53 12.47 -6.89
CA MET A 270 -16.41 13.48 -6.27
C MET A 270 -15.73 14.83 -6.12
N GLY A 271 -14.47 14.84 -5.68
CA GLY A 271 -13.71 16.09 -5.52
C GLY A 271 -13.49 16.82 -6.85
N PHE A 272 -13.37 16.09 -7.95
CA PHE A 272 -13.17 16.69 -9.28
C PHE A 272 -14.47 17.00 -10.02
N ALA A 273 -15.53 16.24 -9.80
CA ALA A 273 -16.83 16.50 -10.38
C ALA A 273 -17.54 17.72 -9.74
N ASN A 274 -16.89 18.38 -8.75
CA ASN A 274 -17.50 19.46 -7.96
C ASN A 274 -18.93 19.11 -7.50
N VAL A 275 -19.09 17.85 -7.06
CA VAL A 275 -20.40 17.39 -6.56
C VAL A 275 -20.75 18.23 -5.34
N ASP A 276 -21.82 18.98 -5.49
CA ASP A 276 -22.29 19.86 -4.43
C ASP A 276 -22.69 19.03 -3.21
N LYS A 277 -21.99 19.23 -2.10
CA LYS A 277 -22.20 18.46 -0.85
C LYS A 277 -23.58 18.72 -0.22
N GLU A 278 -24.25 19.80 -0.64
CA GLU A 278 -25.62 20.11 -0.21
C GLU A 278 -26.67 19.27 -0.94
N THR A 279 -26.32 18.65 -2.07
CA THR A 279 -27.20 17.72 -2.78
C THR A 279 -27.31 16.41 -2.01
N THR A 280 -28.51 15.82 -1.94
CA THR A 280 -28.73 14.53 -1.22
C THR A 280 -27.76 13.45 -1.68
N ALA A 281 -27.48 13.35 -2.97
CA ALA A 281 -26.50 12.40 -3.52
C ALA A 281 -25.06 12.73 -3.07
N GLY A 282 -24.66 14.02 -3.11
CA GLY A 282 -23.34 14.46 -2.68
C GLY A 282 -23.11 14.22 -1.20
N PHE A 283 -24.11 14.46 -0.37
CA PHE A 283 -24.06 14.17 1.06
C PHE A 283 -23.81 12.68 1.34
N TRP A 284 -24.59 11.78 0.73
CA TRP A 284 -24.42 10.35 0.94
C TRP A 284 -23.09 9.83 0.41
N LEU A 285 -22.63 10.32 -0.74
CA LEU A 285 -21.33 9.94 -1.30
C LEU A 285 -20.19 10.39 -0.38
N ASP A 286 -20.24 11.64 0.15
CA ASP A 286 -19.24 12.13 1.11
C ASP A 286 -19.25 11.30 2.41
N GLN A 287 -20.45 10.92 2.91
CA GLN A 287 -20.59 10.07 4.09
C GLN A 287 -19.99 8.67 3.89
N ILE A 288 -20.11 8.09 2.68
CA ILE A 288 -19.67 6.72 2.37
C ILE A 288 -18.16 6.66 2.12
N PHE A 289 -17.62 7.61 1.34
CA PHE A 289 -16.24 7.52 0.84
C PHE A 289 -15.22 8.35 1.62
N THR A 290 -15.65 9.17 2.56
CA THR A 290 -14.75 9.92 3.43
C THR A 290 -14.58 9.20 4.77
N TYR A 291 -13.40 8.62 5.00
CA TYR A 291 -13.10 7.81 6.21
C TYR A 291 -13.07 8.62 7.52
N THR A 292 -13.14 9.94 7.48
CA THR A 292 -13.34 10.78 8.66
C THR A 292 -14.80 10.81 9.14
N ASN A 293 -15.75 10.43 8.28
CA ASN A 293 -17.16 10.32 8.61
C ASN A 293 -17.47 8.93 9.21
N PRO A 294 -18.44 8.82 10.13
CA PRO A 294 -18.71 7.56 10.83
C PRO A 294 -19.03 6.39 9.90
N LEU A 295 -19.80 6.64 8.84
CA LEU A 295 -20.21 5.61 7.90
C LEU A 295 -19.03 5.19 6.99
N GLY A 296 -18.27 6.15 6.49
CA GLY A 296 -17.06 5.88 5.71
C GLY A 296 -15.99 5.15 6.54
N PHE A 297 -15.84 5.50 7.82
CA PHE A 297 -14.96 4.79 8.74
C PHE A 297 -15.40 3.32 8.92
N ALA A 298 -16.70 3.06 9.14
CA ALA A 298 -17.21 1.70 9.27
C ALA A 298 -16.98 0.86 8.00
N ILE A 299 -17.22 1.45 6.82
CA ILE A 299 -16.96 0.80 5.54
C ILE A 299 -15.47 0.52 5.36
N TYR A 300 -14.60 1.48 5.69
CA TYR A 300 -13.17 1.29 5.60
C TYR A 300 -12.69 0.13 6.49
N MET A 301 -13.16 0.03 7.75
CA MET A 301 -12.85 -1.08 8.65
C MET A 301 -13.34 -2.42 8.11
N PHE A 302 -14.55 -2.44 7.55
CA PHE A 302 -15.12 -3.63 6.93
C PHE A 302 -14.31 -4.08 5.70
N LEU A 303 -13.87 -3.14 4.86
CA LEU A 303 -13.00 -3.43 3.72
C LEU A 303 -11.64 -3.98 4.16
N VAL A 304 -11.00 -3.38 5.17
CA VAL A 304 -9.74 -3.90 5.73
C VAL A 304 -9.91 -5.34 6.19
N PHE A 305 -11.03 -5.65 6.85
CA PHE A 305 -11.32 -6.99 7.34
C PHE A 305 -11.52 -7.98 6.17
N ILE A 306 -12.35 -7.65 5.19
CA ILE A 306 -12.59 -8.50 4.01
C ILE A 306 -11.30 -8.72 3.22
N PHE A 307 -10.55 -7.65 2.94
CA PHE A 307 -9.30 -7.79 2.19
C PHE A 307 -8.23 -8.57 2.95
N SER A 308 -8.26 -8.58 4.28
CA SER A 308 -7.37 -9.43 5.07
C SER A 308 -7.64 -10.92 4.83
N PHE A 309 -8.92 -11.33 4.79
CA PHE A 309 -9.29 -12.69 4.42
C PHE A 309 -8.92 -12.99 2.97
N PHE A 310 -9.35 -12.13 2.07
CA PHE A 310 -9.08 -12.26 0.65
C PHE A 310 -7.58 -12.49 0.39
N TYR A 311 -6.73 -11.61 0.92
CA TYR A 311 -5.29 -11.67 0.65
C TYR A 311 -4.61 -12.85 1.34
N THR A 312 -5.07 -13.25 2.52
CA THR A 312 -4.53 -14.43 3.21
C THR A 312 -4.75 -15.70 2.39
N PHE A 313 -5.96 -15.93 1.89
CA PHE A 313 -6.27 -17.12 1.10
C PHE A 313 -5.69 -17.07 -0.32
N LEU A 314 -5.43 -15.87 -0.86
CA LEU A 314 -4.70 -15.72 -2.11
C LEU A 314 -3.22 -16.10 -1.97
N THR A 315 -2.59 -15.71 -0.84
CA THR A 315 -1.15 -15.89 -0.60
C THR A 315 -0.83 -17.29 -0.10
N VAL A 316 -1.69 -17.86 0.74
CA VAL A 316 -1.51 -19.20 1.32
C VAL A 316 -2.64 -20.09 0.83
N LYS A 317 -2.33 -20.96 -0.12
CA LYS A 317 -3.26 -21.96 -0.65
C LYS A 317 -3.15 -23.23 0.19
N PRO A 318 -4.18 -23.60 0.98
CA PRO A 318 -4.15 -24.81 1.81
C PRO A 318 -3.97 -26.10 1.00
N ASP A 319 -4.48 -26.11 -0.24
CA ASP A 319 -4.40 -27.23 -1.18
C ASP A 319 -2.94 -27.53 -1.54
N ASP A 320 -2.21 -26.51 -1.97
CA ASP A 320 -0.79 -26.63 -2.36
C ASP A 320 0.06 -27.15 -1.17
N ILE A 321 -0.21 -26.65 0.05
CA ILE A 321 0.49 -27.09 1.27
C ILE A 321 0.17 -28.56 1.60
N ALA A 322 -1.07 -28.99 1.47
CA ALA A 322 -1.47 -30.35 1.73
C ALA A 322 -0.84 -31.33 0.72
N ASP A 323 -0.78 -30.95 -0.56
CA ASP A 323 -0.12 -31.71 -1.63
C ASP A 323 1.39 -31.80 -1.42
N ASP A 324 2.04 -30.71 -1.03
CA ASP A 324 3.48 -30.67 -0.76
C ASP A 324 3.86 -31.54 0.44
N LEU A 325 3.03 -31.55 1.49
CA LEU A 325 3.20 -32.46 2.63
C LEU A 325 3.08 -33.92 2.19
N GLN A 326 2.09 -34.23 1.37
CA GLN A 326 1.88 -35.59 0.86
C GLN A 326 3.05 -36.03 -0.02
N LYS A 327 3.54 -35.19 -0.95
CA LYS A 327 4.69 -35.48 -1.81
C LYS A 327 5.99 -35.65 -1.03
N SER A 328 6.15 -34.94 0.09
CA SER A 328 7.34 -35.04 0.96
C SER A 328 7.22 -36.12 2.03
N ASN A 329 6.18 -36.99 2.00
CA ASN A 329 5.88 -37.99 3.03
C ASN A 329 5.86 -37.40 4.45
N ALA A 330 5.38 -36.16 4.57
CA ALA A 330 5.14 -35.49 5.83
C ALA A 330 3.67 -35.49 6.18
N PHE A 331 3.34 -35.57 7.46
CA PHE A 331 1.96 -35.53 7.93
C PHE A 331 1.84 -34.73 9.22
N ILE A 332 0.65 -34.24 9.50
CA ILE A 332 0.32 -33.58 10.76
C ILE A 332 -0.14 -34.67 11.74
N PRO A 333 0.47 -34.78 12.94
CA PRO A 333 0.09 -35.80 13.90
C PRO A 333 -1.41 -35.80 14.22
N GLY A 334 -2.04 -36.96 14.04
CA GLY A 334 -3.46 -37.14 14.31
C GLY A 334 -4.42 -36.75 13.17
N ILE A 335 -3.90 -36.39 11.98
CA ILE A 335 -4.70 -35.99 10.82
C ILE A 335 -4.28 -36.84 9.61
N LYS A 336 -5.24 -37.34 8.85
CA LYS A 336 -4.96 -38.13 7.63
C LYS A 336 -4.41 -37.21 6.54
N PRO A 337 -3.37 -37.66 5.79
CA PRO A 337 -2.87 -36.94 4.62
C PRO A 337 -3.94 -36.74 3.55
N GLY A 338 -3.87 -35.64 2.81
CA GLY A 338 -4.81 -35.29 1.74
C GLY A 338 -5.88 -34.30 2.21
N GLU A 339 -7.14 -34.53 1.86
CA GLU A 339 -8.26 -33.59 2.08
C GLU A 339 -8.49 -33.19 3.55
N GLU A 340 -8.29 -34.13 4.49
CA GLU A 340 -8.40 -33.83 5.93
C GLU A 340 -7.31 -32.85 6.39
N THR A 341 -6.10 -32.96 5.84
CA THR A 341 -4.98 -32.03 6.10
C THR A 341 -5.30 -30.65 5.54
N GLN A 342 -5.82 -30.57 4.31
CA GLN A 342 -6.27 -29.34 3.68
C GLN A 342 -7.33 -28.62 4.54
N ASN A 343 -8.37 -29.38 4.95
CA ASN A 343 -9.46 -28.86 5.78
C ASN A 343 -8.97 -28.37 7.16
N TYR A 344 -7.99 -29.04 7.73
CA TYR A 344 -7.39 -28.62 8.99
C TYR A 344 -6.59 -27.32 8.83
N ILE A 345 -5.72 -27.22 7.81
CA ILE A 345 -4.94 -26.04 7.52
C ILE A 345 -5.85 -24.85 7.23
N SER A 346 -6.92 -25.06 6.44
CA SER A 346 -7.91 -24.02 6.15
C SER A 346 -8.58 -23.49 7.41
N ARG A 347 -8.96 -24.36 8.36
CA ARG A 347 -9.55 -23.95 9.65
C ARG A 347 -8.55 -23.19 10.52
N VAL A 348 -7.29 -23.62 10.55
CA VAL A 348 -6.23 -22.91 11.29
C VAL A 348 -6.00 -21.54 10.68
N LEU A 349 -5.87 -21.49 9.34
CA LEU A 349 -5.66 -20.25 8.60
C LEU A 349 -6.82 -19.26 8.84
N PHE A 350 -8.06 -19.73 8.78
CA PHE A 350 -9.24 -18.91 9.07
C PHE A 350 -9.18 -18.29 10.48
N LYS A 351 -8.89 -19.09 11.51
CA LYS A 351 -8.79 -18.59 12.90
C LYS A 351 -7.65 -17.57 13.07
N VAL A 352 -6.51 -17.82 12.44
CA VAL A 352 -5.34 -16.92 12.47
C VAL A 352 -5.67 -15.63 11.74
N THR A 353 -6.35 -15.70 10.59
CA THR A 353 -6.77 -14.53 9.81
C THR A 353 -7.76 -13.65 10.57
N VAL A 354 -8.73 -14.23 11.31
CA VAL A 354 -9.65 -13.44 12.16
C VAL A 354 -8.85 -12.57 13.15
N LEU A 355 -7.86 -13.16 13.84
CA LEU A 355 -7.02 -12.42 14.79
C LEU A 355 -6.17 -11.36 14.08
N GLY A 356 -5.53 -11.70 12.94
CA GLY A 356 -4.73 -10.78 12.15
C GLY A 356 -5.56 -9.62 11.57
N ALA A 357 -6.74 -9.91 11.02
CA ALA A 357 -7.65 -8.90 10.47
C ALA A 357 -8.16 -7.93 11.55
N THR A 358 -8.55 -8.46 12.71
CA THR A 358 -8.98 -7.63 13.85
C THR A 358 -7.84 -6.72 14.32
N TYR A 359 -6.63 -7.26 14.43
CA TYR A 359 -5.45 -6.49 14.77
C TYR A 359 -5.18 -5.36 13.74
N LEU A 360 -5.19 -5.66 12.43
CA LEU A 360 -5.00 -4.66 11.38
C LEU A 360 -6.09 -3.58 11.41
N ALA A 361 -7.34 -3.96 11.64
CA ALA A 361 -8.44 -3.02 11.78
C ALA A 361 -8.24 -2.08 12.96
N ILE A 362 -7.84 -2.59 14.13
CA ILE A 362 -7.56 -1.76 15.31
C ILE A 362 -6.40 -0.79 15.02
N LEU A 363 -5.32 -1.26 14.44
CA LEU A 363 -4.17 -0.41 14.11
C LEU A 363 -4.50 0.67 13.08
N ALA A 364 -5.29 0.35 12.06
CA ALA A 364 -5.75 1.32 11.08
C ALA A 364 -6.74 2.34 11.68
N ALA A 365 -7.53 1.93 12.68
CA ALA A 365 -8.50 2.78 13.36
C ALA A 365 -7.83 3.85 14.25
N ILE A 366 -6.75 3.52 14.95
CA ILE A 366 -6.13 4.42 15.95
C ILE A 366 -5.77 5.78 15.35
N PRO A 367 -5.03 5.91 14.22
CA PRO A 367 -4.68 7.21 13.65
C PRO A 367 -5.91 8.02 13.22
N ILE A 368 -6.91 7.36 12.66
CA ILE A 368 -8.14 7.99 12.19
C ILE A 368 -8.93 8.54 13.38
N ILE A 369 -9.15 7.73 14.41
CA ILE A 369 -9.86 8.14 15.64
C ILE A 369 -9.11 9.29 16.33
N THR A 370 -7.79 9.17 16.44
CA THR A 370 -6.94 10.21 17.04
C THR A 370 -7.05 11.53 16.28
N SER A 371 -7.08 11.48 14.94
CA SER A 371 -7.27 12.67 14.11
C SER A 371 -8.63 13.33 14.29
N ILE A 372 -9.68 12.54 14.39
CA ILE A 372 -11.05 13.06 14.60
C ILE A 372 -11.17 13.74 15.97
N ILE A 373 -10.67 13.08 17.04
CA ILE A 373 -10.77 13.58 18.41
C ILE A 373 -9.94 14.86 18.61
N PHE A 374 -8.70 14.87 18.13
CA PHE A 374 -7.76 15.99 18.37
C PHE A 374 -7.70 16.99 17.23
N LYS A 375 -8.54 16.83 16.19
CA LYS A 375 -8.59 17.69 14.98
C LYS A 375 -7.21 17.89 14.37
N LEU A 376 -6.51 16.77 14.13
CA LEU A 376 -5.17 16.79 13.56
C LEU A 376 -5.20 17.07 12.04
N PRO A 377 -4.12 17.63 11.46
CA PRO A 377 -4.01 17.81 10.02
C PRO A 377 -4.07 16.45 9.29
N ALA A 378 -4.61 16.44 8.07
CA ALA A 378 -4.73 15.22 7.26
C ALA A 378 -3.38 14.50 7.04
N ASN A 379 -2.28 15.25 6.92
CA ASN A 379 -0.92 14.70 6.77
C ASN A 379 -0.49 13.84 7.98
N VAL A 380 -0.92 14.20 9.18
CA VAL A 380 -0.59 13.48 10.42
C VAL A 380 -1.41 12.19 10.50
N THR A 381 -2.68 12.22 10.11
CA THR A 381 -3.55 11.03 10.07
C THR A 381 -2.99 9.96 9.12
N ILE A 382 -2.58 10.38 7.93
CA ILE A 382 -1.97 9.49 6.93
C ILE A 382 -0.63 8.96 7.43
N GLY A 383 0.17 9.78 8.12
CA GLY A 383 1.44 9.35 8.73
C GLY A 383 1.28 8.17 9.68
N GLY A 384 0.18 8.09 10.43
CA GLY A 384 -0.09 6.98 11.34
C GLY A 384 -0.33 5.63 10.63
N THR A 385 -1.15 5.61 9.58
CA THR A 385 -1.37 4.39 8.78
C THR A 385 -0.14 4.00 7.97
N SER A 386 0.66 4.97 7.55
CA SER A 386 1.90 4.77 6.81
C SER A 386 2.99 4.08 7.64
N LEU A 387 2.99 4.25 8.97
CA LEU A 387 3.92 3.52 9.85
C LEU A 387 3.74 2.01 9.77
N LEU A 388 2.51 1.52 9.61
CA LEU A 388 2.24 0.09 9.38
C LEU A 388 2.98 -0.43 8.16
N ILE A 389 2.92 0.34 7.06
CA ILE A 389 3.55 -0.03 5.79
C ILE A 389 5.07 -0.03 5.92
N ILE A 390 5.64 1.01 6.53
CA ILE A 390 7.10 1.10 6.75
C ILE A 390 7.61 -0.09 7.53
N VAL A 391 6.98 -0.40 8.67
CA VAL A 391 7.44 -1.48 9.55
C VAL A 391 7.26 -2.85 8.89
N GLY A 392 6.09 -3.09 8.26
CA GLY A 392 5.84 -4.35 7.56
C GLY A 392 6.86 -4.62 6.46
N VAL A 393 7.11 -3.63 5.60
CA VAL A 393 8.10 -3.75 4.52
C VAL A 393 9.52 -3.87 5.06
N ALA A 394 9.88 -3.14 6.12
CA ALA A 394 11.21 -3.25 6.74
C ALA A 394 11.46 -4.66 7.30
N ILE A 395 10.48 -5.27 7.98
CA ILE A 395 10.60 -6.64 8.52
C ILE A 395 10.66 -7.67 7.38
N GLU A 396 9.84 -7.51 6.34
CA GLU A 396 9.85 -8.40 5.18
C GLU A 396 11.20 -8.35 4.46
N THR A 397 11.71 -7.15 4.22
CA THR A 397 13.02 -6.94 3.58
C THR A 397 14.16 -7.49 4.43
N ALA A 398 14.11 -7.31 5.76
CA ALA A 398 15.10 -7.86 6.69
C ALA A 398 15.12 -9.39 6.63
N LYS A 399 13.95 -10.05 6.64
CA LYS A 399 13.86 -11.52 6.51
C LYS A 399 14.42 -12.04 5.19
N GLN A 400 14.18 -11.34 4.08
CA GLN A 400 14.75 -11.70 2.79
C GLN A 400 16.29 -11.59 2.81
N LEU A 401 16.82 -10.53 3.43
CA LEU A 401 18.26 -10.37 3.62
C LEU A 401 18.88 -11.52 4.44
N GLU A 402 18.24 -11.91 5.54
CA GLU A 402 18.67 -13.04 6.37
C GLU A 402 18.68 -14.35 5.57
N THR A 403 17.64 -14.62 4.79
CA THR A 403 17.56 -15.81 3.94
C THR A 403 18.68 -15.83 2.89
N GLU A 404 18.90 -14.72 2.17
CA GLU A 404 19.98 -14.61 1.17
C GLU A 404 21.39 -14.70 1.79
N ALA A 405 21.55 -14.22 3.02
CA ALA A 405 22.83 -14.33 3.75
C ALA A 405 23.11 -15.80 4.11
N SER A 406 22.12 -16.50 4.65
CA SER A 406 22.22 -17.92 5.04
C SER A 406 22.50 -18.82 3.83
N GLU A 407 21.88 -18.58 2.67
CA GLU A 407 22.15 -19.34 1.44
C GLU A 407 23.59 -19.20 0.97
N LYS A 408 24.23 -18.05 1.18
CA LYS A 408 25.62 -17.82 0.80
C LYS A 408 26.61 -18.50 1.75
N GLU A 409 26.29 -18.62 3.03
CA GLU A 409 27.11 -19.38 3.98
C GLU A 409 27.16 -20.88 3.61
N TYR A 410 26.02 -21.47 3.23
CA TYR A 410 25.97 -22.86 2.77
C TYR A 410 26.75 -23.12 1.48
N LYS A 411 26.77 -22.14 0.53
CA LYS A 411 27.58 -22.28 -0.71
C LYS A 411 29.09 -22.08 -0.49
N GLY A 412 29.50 -21.53 0.62
CA GLY A 412 30.91 -21.35 0.97
C GLY A 412 31.56 -22.60 1.58
N PHE A 413 30.79 -23.64 1.87
CA PHE A 413 31.27 -24.93 2.40
C PHE A 413 31.30 -26.04 1.34
N MET A 414 30.95 -25.78 0.09
CA MET A 414 31.13 -26.65 -1.08
C MET A 414 32.25 -26.09 -1.96
#